data_eca9f82a305c40ec9e76ed54f8f50b20
#
_entry.id   eca9f82a305c40ec9e76ed54f8f50b20
#
_cell.length_a   1.000
_cell.length_b   1.000
_cell.length_c   1.000
_cell.angle_alpha   90.00
_cell.angle_beta   90.00
_cell.angle_gamma   90.00
#
_symmetry.space_group_name_H-M   'P 1'
#
loop_
_entity.id
_entity.type
_entity.pdbx_description
1 polymer ?
#
loop_
_entity_poly.entity_id
_entity_poly.type
_entity_poly.pdbx_seq_one_letter_code
_entity_poly.pdbx_strand_id
1 'polypeptide(L)'
;NGKVELAGTTQARNYVYSWITPWQEESIPSAPSETDFLKEGQVVTLTNLPTAPPAVPTYNFIRGIRLYRTIPTASGTAYYKLTDAWYPVSIATVSRTTNVATVEFADYHNLSEGDRFKISGCTDTSFNVTDGIVLSVTGHQTITYASSGSDKATTADTTGKKYHDVAEAPDDPARYFGDPALSNPFHFVDDFLYSNLLTILGSADNDAPPENMQGLALAANGIYVGFFGNQICFSLPYKPYAWPSKYRLTTEYNIVALGVSSGFIVAFTEEYAYQITGSTPENMDIARIDTPYPCLSKDSVVNMGFGVMYSTYAGMAVYSPAAGLTLITKFVHDWDTWNATVDPKTIVGSYYN
;
A
#
# COMPACT_ATOMS: atom_id res chain seq x y z
N ASN A 1 36.97 -31.99 -1.37
CA ASN A 1 36.01 -30.90 -1.14
C ASN A 1 36.76 -29.64 -0.69
N GLY A 2 37.41 -28.97 -1.64
CA GLY A 2 38.05 -27.68 -1.39
C GLY A 2 37.00 -26.61 -1.30
N LYS A 3 36.72 -26.07 -0.08
CA LYS A 3 36.01 -24.82 0.08
C LYS A 3 36.89 -23.74 -0.58
N VAL A 4 36.42 -23.13 -1.65
CA VAL A 4 37.03 -21.93 -2.19
C VAL A 4 36.83 -20.85 -1.10
N GLU A 5 37.90 -20.38 -0.45
CA GLU A 5 37.81 -19.22 0.42
C GLU A 5 37.54 -18.00 -0.46
N LEU A 6 36.34 -17.48 -0.37
CA LEU A 6 35.98 -16.25 -1.04
C LEU A 6 36.80 -15.10 -0.44
N ALA A 7 37.52 -14.37 -1.28
CA ALA A 7 38.22 -13.16 -0.88
C ALA A 7 37.18 -12.07 -0.57
N GLY A 8 37.42 -11.30 0.49
CA GLY A 8 36.55 -10.17 0.84
C GLY A 8 36.30 -10.04 2.34
N THR A 9 35.84 -8.87 2.74
CA THR A 9 35.45 -8.58 4.12
C THR A 9 34.11 -9.21 4.44
N THR A 10 34.00 -9.78 5.63
CA THR A 10 32.71 -10.25 6.16
C THR A 10 31.77 -9.07 6.38
N GLN A 11 30.55 -9.21 5.95
CA GLN A 11 29.51 -8.19 6.07
C GLN A 11 28.33 -8.71 6.87
N ALA A 12 27.77 -7.87 7.70
CA ALA A 12 26.53 -8.17 8.40
C ALA A 12 25.35 -8.02 7.44
N ARG A 13 24.48 -9.04 7.39
CA ARG A 13 23.25 -9.04 6.59
C ARG A 13 22.05 -9.31 7.49
N ASN A 14 21.03 -8.49 7.31
CA ASN A 14 19.70 -8.71 7.83
C ASN A 14 18.69 -8.64 6.68
N TYR A 15 17.59 -9.33 6.85
CA TYR A 15 16.53 -9.38 5.87
C TYR A 15 15.23 -8.89 6.49
N VAL A 16 14.44 -8.19 5.69
CA VAL A 16 13.05 -7.83 6.01
C VAL A 16 12.19 -8.10 4.79
N TYR A 17 10.90 -8.26 5.01
CA TYR A 17 9.91 -8.24 3.93
C TYR A 17 8.83 -7.21 4.22
N SER A 18 8.20 -6.73 3.18
CA SER A 18 6.96 -5.97 3.23
C SER A 18 5.88 -6.71 2.44
N TRP A 19 4.63 -6.45 2.75
CA TRP A 19 3.50 -6.94 1.98
C TRP A 19 3.28 -6.03 0.77
N ILE A 20 2.94 -6.61 -0.38
CA ILE A 20 2.69 -5.85 -1.61
C ILE A 20 1.36 -6.20 -2.24
N THR A 21 0.73 -5.17 -2.84
CA THR A 21 -0.45 -5.30 -3.69
C THR A 21 -0.05 -5.37 -5.16
N PRO A 22 -0.95 -5.82 -6.08
CA PRO A 22 -0.70 -5.79 -7.52
C PRO A 22 -0.36 -4.39 -8.07
N TRP A 23 -0.78 -3.34 -7.39
CA TRP A 23 -0.51 -1.94 -7.76
C TRP A 23 0.80 -1.39 -7.19
N GLN A 24 1.66 -2.26 -6.64
CA GLN A 24 2.95 -1.90 -6.05
C GLN A 24 2.84 -1.08 -4.76
N GLU A 25 1.67 -1.03 -4.13
CA GLU A 25 1.54 -0.49 -2.79
C GLU A 25 2.25 -1.41 -1.81
N GLU A 26 2.92 -0.83 -0.84
CA GLU A 26 3.82 -1.55 0.06
C GLU A 26 3.53 -1.21 1.52
N SER A 27 3.49 -2.24 2.37
CA SER A 27 3.36 -2.07 3.81
C SER A 27 4.67 -1.59 4.44
N ILE A 28 4.63 -1.24 5.73
CA ILE A 28 5.84 -1.15 6.54
C ILE A 28 6.57 -2.51 6.52
N PRO A 29 7.91 -2.51 6.68
CA PRO A 29 8.67 -3.76 6.72
C PRO A 29 8.38 -4.58 7.99
N SER A 30 8.62 -5.87 7.90
CA SER A 30 8.65 -6.78 9.06
C SER A 30 9.78 -6.41 10.02
N ALA A 31 9.76 -7.00 11.21
CA ALA A 31 10.96 -7.00 12.05
C ALA A 31 12.14 -7.62 11.27
N PRO A 32 13.37 -7.13 11.48
CA PRO A 32 14.56 -7.69 10.86
C PRO A 32 14.79 -9.16 11.27
N SER A 33 15.35 -9.93 10.36
CA SER A 33 15.90 -11.26 10.70
C SER A 33 17.07 -11.14 11.68
N GLU A 34 17.52 -12.28 12.22
CA GLU A 34 18.83 -12.36 12.85
C GLU A 34 19.93 -11.91 11.88
N THR A 35 21.05 -11.44 12.45
CA THR A 35 22.18 -10.96 11.64
C THR A 35 23.08 -12.11 11.27
N ASP A 36 23.25 -12.32 9.98
CA ASP A 36 24.24 -13.22 9.41
C ASP A 36 25.51 -12.45 9.01
N PHE A 37 26.68 -13.08 9.24
CA PHE A 37 27.98 -12.52 8.87
C PHE A 37 28.57 -13.30 7.70
N LEU A 38 28.49 -12.73 6.53
CA LEU A 38 28.77 -13.40 5.26
C LEU A 38 29.74 -12.62 4.38
N LYS A 39 30.52 -13.33 3.58
CA LYS A 39 31.28 -12.72 2.49
C LYS A 39 30.41 -12.57 1.25
N GLU A 40 30.75 -11.61 0.39
CA GLU A 40 30.07 -11.47 -0.89
C GLU A 40 30.19 -12.76 -1.73
N GLY A 41 29.12 -13.15 -2.42
CA GLY A 41 29.03 -14.41 -3.17
C GLY A 41 28.66 -15.63 -2.32
N GLN A 42 28.47 -15.50 -1.01
CA GLN A 42 27.85 -16.55 -0.21
C GLN A 42 26.32 -16.50 -0.36
N VAL A 43 25.76 -17.67 -0.58
CA VAL A 43 24.30 -17.86 -0.74
C VAL A 43 23.63 -18.02 0.60
N VAL A 44 22.48 -17.38 0.78
CA VAL A 44 21.64 -17.46 1.96
C VAL A 44 20.25 -17.99 1.57
N THR A 45 19.78 -19.00 2.27
CA THR A 45 18.40 -19.47 2.10
C THR A 45 17.53 -18.87 3.19
N LEU A 46 16.59 -18.00 2.81
CA LEU A 46 15.57 -17.48 3.69
C LEU A 46 14.46 -18.51 3.83
N THR A 47 14.22 -18.97 5.03
CA THR A 47 13.15 -19.91 5.36
C THR A 47 12.09 -19.26 6.24
N ASN A 48 10.95 -19.93 6.42
CA ASN A 48 9.84 -19.42 7.23
C ASN A 48 9.24 -18.10 6.72
N LEU A 49 9.31 -17.86 5.41
CA LEU A 49 8.60 -16.76 4.80
C LEU A 49 7.08 -16.99 4.94
N PRO A 50 6.26 -15.91 4.98
CA PRO A 50 4.82 -16.05 5.07
C PRO A 50 4.24 -16.93 3.96
N THR A 51 3.39 -17.88 4.33
CA THR A 51 2.79 -18.87 3.39
C THR A 51 1.49 -18.37 2.75
N ALA A 52 0.92 -17.31 3.29
CA ALA A 52 -0.30 -16.65 2.81
C ALA A 52 -0.34 -15.21 3.27
N PRO A 53 -1.11 -14.34 2.59
CA PRO A 53 -1.39 -13.01 3.09
C PRO A 53 -2.04 -13.06 4.49
N PRO A 54 -1.87 -12.02 5.32
CA PRO A 54 -2.54 -11.94 6.60
C PRO A 54 -4.06 -11.99 6.40
N ALA A 55 -4.76 -12.73 7.27
CA ALA A 55 -6.22 -12.77 7.28
C ALA A 55 -6.74 -11.42 7.81
N VAL A 56 -7.09 -10.53 6.92
CA VAL A 56 -7.66 -9.21 7.21
C VAL A 56 -8.99 -9.02 6.49
N PRO A 57 -9.83 -8.07 6.93
CA PRO A 57 -11.14 -7.87 6.33
C PRO A 57 -11.11 -7.72 4.81
N THR A 58 -12.25 -7.92 4.20
CA THR A 58 -12.62 -8.12 2.79
C THR A 58 -12.00 -7.20 1.72
N TYR A 59 -11.18 -6.22 2.08
CA TYR A 59 -10.57 -5.23 1.17
C TYR A 59 -9.05 -5.37 1.02
N ASN A 60 -8.49 -6.47 1.47
CA ASN A 60 -7.06 -6.67 1.39
C ASN A 60 -6.66 -7.30 0.06
N PHE A 61 -6.03 -6.50 -0.79
CA PHE A 61 -5.49 -6.92 -2.08
C PHE A 61 -4.02 -7.35 -2.00
N ILE A 62 -3.53 -7.74 -0.83
CA ILE A 62 -2.17 -8.27 -0.71
C ILE A 62 -2.07 -9.57 -1.52
N ARG A 63 -1.10 -9.62 -2.42
CA ARG A 63 -0.86 -10.77 -3.32
C ARG A 63 0.57 -11.28 -3.28
N GLY A 64 1.46 -10.62 -2.56
CA GLY A 64 2.85 -11.02 -2.47
C GLY A 64 3.60 -10.38 -1.32
N ILE A 65 4.88 -10.70 -1.26
CA ILE A 65 5.86 -10.07 -0.38
C ILE A 65 7.01 -9.51 -1.23
N ARG A 66 7.59 -8.43 -0.76
CA ARG A 66 8.82 -7.83 -1.30
C ARG A 66 9.94 -8.07 -0.31
N LEU A 67 11.01 -8.68 -0.75
CA LEU A 67 12.14 -9.04 0.07
C LEU A 67 13.26 -8.00 -0.05
N TYR A 68 13.89 -7.71 1.07
CA TYR A 68 15.00 -6.76 1.16
C TYR A 68 16.15 -7.32 1.98
N ARG A 69 17.36 -6.89 1.65
CA ARG A 69 18.60 -7.19 2.35
C ARG A 69 19.33 -5.92 2.73
N THR A 70 19.99 -5.91 3.89
CA THR A 70 20.90 -4.82 4.25
C THR A 70 22.16 -4.82 3.39
N ILE A 71 22.58 -3.64 3.00
CA ILE A 71 23.90 -3.38 2.42
C ILE A 71 24.56 -2.24 3.21
N PRO A 72 25.80 -2.41 3.71
CA PRO A 72 26.56 -1.33 4.28
C PRO A 72 26.86 -0.25 3.23
N THR A 73 26.62 1.00 3.57
CA THR A 73 26.92 2.16 2.73
C THR A 73 27.85 3.11 3.47
N ALA A 74 28.43 4.09 2.79
CA ALA A 74 29.29 5.10 3.42
C ALA A 74 28.56 5.95 4.47
N SER A 75 27.21 6.06 4.35
CA SER A 75 26.35 6.81 5.27
C SER A 75 25.63 5.95 6.32
N GLY A 76 25.88 4.64 6.34
CA GLY A 76 25.23 3.69 7.24
C GLY A 76 24.79 2.41 6.53
N THR A 77 23.78 1.72 7.07
CA THR A 77 23.22 0.51 6.49
C THR A 77 21.83 0.81 5.94
N ALA A 78 21.57 0.40 4.70
CA ALA A 78 20.26 0.54 4.09
C ALA A 78 19.75 -0.82 3.60
N TYR A 79 18.43 -0.95 3.52
CA TYR A 79 17.75 -2.11 2.95
C TYR A 79 17.56 -1.94 1.45
N TYR A 80 18.02 -2.92 0.68
CA TYR A 80 17.89 -2.95 -0.77
C TYR A 80 16.98 -4.09 -1.21
N LYS A 81 16.12 -3.81 -2.18
CA LYS A 81 15.19 -4.78 -2.74
C LYS A 81 15.96 -5.93 -3.39
N LEU A 82 15.57 -7.16 -3.03
CA LEU A 82 15.98 -8.39 -3.68
C LEU A 82 15.00 -8.75 -4.80
N THR A 83 13.76 -9.05 -4.43
CA THR A 83 12.73 -9.52 -5.36
C THR A 83 11.33 -9.27 -4.84
N ASP A 84 10.35 -9.44 -5.73
CA ASP A 84 8.93 -9.54 -5.39
C ASP A 84 8.51 -11.01 -5.50
N ALA A 85 8.06 -11.60 -4.41
CA ALA A 85 7.58 -12.97 -4.37
C ALA A 85 6.04 -12.98 -4.31
N TRP A 86 5.41 -13.30 -5.45
CA TRP A 86 3.97 -13.33 -5.59
C TRP A 86 3.39 -14.69 -5.23
N TYR A 87 2.32 -14.71 -4.45
CA TYR A 87 1.61 -15.94 -4.11
C TYR A 87 1.02 -16.63 -5.35
N PRO A 88 0.85 -17.96 -5.30
CA PRO A 88 0.24 -18.72 -6.39
C PRO A 88 -1.18 -18.20 -6.71
N VAL A 89 -1.50 -18.11 -8.01
CA VAL A 89 -2.80 -17.67 -8.49
C VAL A 89 -3.50 -18.84 -9.18
N SER A 90 -4.78 -19.06 -8.85
CA SER A 90 -5.61 -20.10 -9.47
C SER A 90 -5.98 -19.72 -10.91
N ILE A 91 -6.07 -20.71 -11.77
CA ILE A 91 -6.53 -20.56 -13.14
C ILE A 91 -8.09 -20.53 -13.11
N ALA A 92 -8.70 -19.74 -13.98
CA ALA A 92 -10.12 -19.73 -14.22
C ALA A 92 -10.46 -20.48 -15.51
N THR A 93 -9.80 -20.15 -16.62
CA THR A 93 -10.02 -20.81 -17.92
C THR A 93 -8.72 -21.01 -18.67
N VAL A 94 -8.75 -22.02 -19.55
CA VAL A 94 -7.65 -22.31 -20.49
C VAL A 94 -8.19 -22.53 -21.89
N SER A 95 -7.43 -22.13 -22.89
CA SER A 95 -7.69 -22.45 -24.31
C SER A 95 -6.37 -22.55 -25.08
N ARG A 96 -6.40 -23.16 -26.27
CA ARG A 96 -5.24 -23.25 -27.14
C ARG A 96 -5.65 -23.06 -28.60
N THR A 97 -4.89 -22.24 -29.30
CA THR A 97 -5.03 -22.06 -30.75
C THR A 97 -3.63 -21.96 -31.35
N THR A 98 -3.36 -22.78 -32.37
CA THR A 98 -2.11 -22.78 -33.12
C THR A 98 -0.84 -22.81 -32.24
N ASN A 99 -0.81 -23.74 -31.29
CA ASN A 99 0.30 -23.92 -30.32
C ASN A 99 0.54 -22.73 -29.37
N VAL A 100 -0.45 -21.86 -29.20
CA VAL A 100 -0.44 -20.79 -28.21
C VAL A 100 -1.56 -21.05 -27.21
N ALA A 101 -1.21 -21.23 -25.96
CA ALA A 101 -2.19 -21.28 -24.88
C ALA A 101 -2.57 -19.87 -24.43
N THR A 102 -3.84 -19.66 -24.19
CA THR A 102 -4.40 -18.49 -23.48
C THR A 102 -4.93 -18.97 -22.14
N VAL A 103 -4.48 -18.34 -21.08
CA VAL A 103 -4.88 -18.65 -19.72
C VAL A 103 -5.44 -17.41 -19.06
N GLU A 104 -6.65 -17.53 -18.51
CA GLU A 104 -7.27 -16.54 -17.66
C GLU A 104 -7.18 -17.01 -16.21
N PHE A 105 -6.74 -16.12 -15.34
CA PHE A 105 -6.58 -16.35 -13.91
C PHE A 105 -7.78 -15.82 -13.11
N ALA A 106 -8.04 -16.43 -11.97
CA ALA A 106 -9.09 -15.99 -11.05
C ALA A 106 -8.80 -14.65 -10.36
N ASP A 107 -7.53 -14.20 -10.40
CA ASP A 107 -7.06 -12.97 -9.77
C ASP A 107 -5.88 -12.39 -10.60
N TYR A 108 -5.30 -11.28 -10.16
CA TYR A 108 -4.15 -10.63 -10.81
C TYR A 108 -2.95 -11.58 -10.93
N HIS A 109 -2.42 -11.73 -12.14
CA HIS A 109 -1.29 -12.64 -12.39
C HIS A 109 0.07 -12.01 -12.10
N ASN A 110 0.20 -10.68 -12.09
CA ASN A 110 1.45 -9.92 -11.82
C ASN A 110 2.64 -10.37 -12.71
N LEU A 111 2.38 -10.66 -13.97
CA LEU A 111 3.37 -11.02 -14.97
C LEU A 111 3.39 -9.99 -16.08
N SER A 112 4.56 -9.75 -16.64
CA SER A 112 4.82 -8.95 -17.84
C SER A 112 5.26 -9.84 -19.01
N GLU A 113 5.24 -9.31 -20.23
CA GLU A 113 5.81 -10.01 -21.37
C GLU A 113 7.29 -10.31 -21.13
N GLY A 114 7.70 -11.56 -21.43
CA GLY A 114 9.03 -12.04 -21.18
C GLY A 114 9.26 -12.65 -19.81
N ASP A 115 8.37 -12.44 -18.84
CA ASP A 115 8.51 -13.04 -17.52
C ASP A 115 8.41 -14.57 -17.57
N ARG A 116 9.15 -15.22 -16.69
CA ARG A 116 9.10 -16.67 -16.52
C ARG A 116 8.07 -17.05 -15.46
N PHE A 117 7.43 -18.20 -15.69
CA PHE A 117 6.43 -18.73 -14.78
C PHE A 117 6.30 -20.24 -14.89
N LYS A 118 5.65 -20.84 -13.90
CA LYS A 118 5.24 -22.25 -13.94
C LYS A 118 3.72 -22.34 -13.82
N ILE A 119 3.12 -23.25 -14.57
CA ILE A 119 1.74 -23.71 -14.37
C ILE A 119 1.77 -25.21 -14.06
N SER A 120 1.06 -25.61 -13.01
CA SER A 120 0.86 -27.02 -12.70
C SER A 120 -0.51 -27.29 -12.10
N GLY A 121 -0.94 -28.53 -12.12
CA GLY A 121 -2.20 -28.98 -11.56
C GLY A 121 -3.43 -28.72 -12.44
N CYS A 122 -3.26 -28.34 -13.70
CA CYS A 122 -4.37 -28.23 -14.63
C CYS A 122 -5.08 -29.57 -14.81
N THR A 123 -6.40 -29.53 -14.92
CA THR A 123 -7.24 -30.69 -15.25
C THR A 123 -6.79 -31.30 -16.56
N ASP A 124 -6.54 -30.48 -17.58
CA ASP A 124 -5.82 -30.87 -18.78
C ASP A 124 -4.34 -30.59 -18.62
N THR A 125 -3.57 -31.64 -18.34
CA THR A 125 -2.14 -31.55 -18.08
C THR A 125 -1.32 -31.02 -19.27
N SER A 126 -1.89 -30.96 -20.47
CA SER A 126 -1.24 -30.37 -21.65
C SER A 126 -1.04 -28.85 -21.56
N PHE A 127 -1.72 -28.19 -20.60
CA PHE A 127 -1.50 -26.78 -20.27
C PHE A 127 -0.48 -26.55 -19.16
N ASN A 128 -0.01 -27.62 -18.50
CA ASN A 128 1.08 -27.48 -17.54
C ASN A 128 2.37 -27.09 -18.25
N VAL A 129 3.11 -26.17 -17.65
CA VAL A 129 4.43 -25.74 -18.13
C VAL A 129 5.36 -25.56 -16.95
N THR A 130 6.55 -26.12 -17.04
CA THR A 130 7.53 -26.05 -15.95
C THR A 130 8.34 -24.77 -15.99
N ASP A 131 8.59 -24.24 -17.17
CA ASP A 131 9.36 -23.01 -17.39
C ASP A 131 8.78 -22.29 -18.61
N GLY A 132 7.63 -21.64 -18.39
CA GLY A 132 6.93 -20.87 -19.41
C GLY A 132 7.47 -19.45 -19.50
N ILE A 133 7.40 -18.87 -20.71
CA ILE A 133 7.69 -17.46 -20.93
C ILE A 133 6.41 -16.82 -21.44
N VAL A 134 6.04 -15.68 -20.84
CA VAL A 134 4.88 -14.89 -21.25
C VAL A 134 5.11 -14.30 -22.63
N LEU A 135 4.24 -14.61 -23.59
CA LEU A 135 4.28 -14.07 -24.95
C LEU A 135 3.50 -12.74 -25.04
N SER A 136 2.36 -12.66 -24.39
CA SER A 136 1.57 -11.44 -24.33
C SER A 136 0.72 -11.38 -23.05
N VAL A 137 0.35 -10.18 -22.67
CA VAL A 137 -0.51 -9.89 -21.54
C VAL A 137 -1.75 -9.14 -22.01
N THR A 138 -2.94 -9.58 -21.58
CA THR A 138 -4.20 -8.88 -21.84
C THR A 138 -4.89 -8.56 -20.52
N GLY A 139 -4.79 -7.29 -20.10
CA GLY A 139 -5.28 -6.85 -18.80
C GLY A 139 -4.49 -7.47 -17.64
N HIS A 140 -5.14 -7.68 -16.51
CA HIS A 140 -4.49 -8.14 -15.28
C HIS A 140 -4.70 -9.65 -15.01
N GLN A 141 -5.49 -10.32 -15.83
CA GLN A 141 -5.92 -11.71 -15.58
C GLN A 141 -5.60 -12.66 -16.73
N THR A 142 -5.14 -12.20 -17.89
CA THR A 142 -4.94 -13.07 -19.05
C THR A 142 -3.54 -12.95 -19.61
N ILE A 143 -2.91 -14.11 -19.81
CA ILE A 143 -1.63 -14.22 -20.52
C ILE A 143 -1.71 -15.24 -21.64
N THR A 144 -0.75 -15.16 -22.56
CA THR A 144 -0.47 -16.22 -23.54
C THR A 144 0.94 -16.74 -23.40
N TYR A 145 1.13 -18.03 -23.74
CA TYR A 145 2.44 -18.67 -23.79
C TYR A 145 2.49 -19.78 -24.85
N ALA A 146 3.69 -20.17 -25.25
CA ALA A 146 3.88 -21.27 -26.20
C ALA A 146 3.49 -22.60 -25.55
N SER A 147 2.56 -23.33 -26.18
CA SER A 147 2.03 -24.58 -25.66
C SER A 147 1.68 -25.50 -26.84
N SER A 148 2.48 -26.51 -27.07
CA SER A 148 2.24 -27.48 -28.15
C SER A 148 1.06 -28.41 -27.83
N GLY A 149 0.23 -28.69 -28.82
CA GLY A 149 -0.91 -29.61 -28.70
C GLY A 149 -2.04 -29.23 -29.65
N SER A 150 -3.10 -30.05 -29.66
CA SER A 150 -4.29 -29.79 -30.47
C SER A 150 -4.99 -28.51 -29.97
N ASP A 151 -5.59 -27.78 -30.90
CA ASP A 151 -6.44 -26.64 -30.58
C ASP A 151 -7.56 -27.04 -29.62
N LYS A 152 -7.85 -26.18 -28.66
CA LYS A 152 -8.83 -26.43 -27.63
C LYS A 152 -9.63 -25.17 -27.34
N ALA A 153 -10.95 -25.31 -27.41
CA ALA A 153 -11.88 -24.21 -27.04
C ALA A 153 -11.71 -23.87 -25.55
N THR A 154 -12.09 -22.66 -25.19
CA THR A 154 -12.04 -22.18 -23.81
C THR A 154 -12.80 -23.12 -22.88
N THR A 155 -12.11 -23.60 -21.86
CA THR A 155 -12.62 -24.56 -20.87
C THR A 155 -12.24 -24.04 -19.46
N ALA A 156 -13.19 -24.17 -18.51
CA ALA A 156 -12.93 -23.86 -17.12
C ALA A 156 -11.84 -24.81 -16.53
N ASP A 157 -10.92 -24.26 -15.79
CA ASP A 157 -9.91 -24.99 -15.03
C ASP A 157 -9.71 -24.31 -13.67
N THR A 158 -10.19 -24.94 -12.61
CA THR A 158 -10.11 -24.39 -11.24
C THR A 158 -9.07 -25.10 -10.39
N THR A 159 -8.38 -26.08 -10.94
CA THR A 159 -7.36 -26.89 -10.24
C THR A 159 -5.95 -26.41 -10.52
N GLY A 160 -5.72 -25.86 -11.70
CA GLY A 160 -4.42 -25.31 -12.11
C GLY A 160 -4.02 -24.07 -11.30
N LYS A 161 -2.73 -23.93 -11.08
CA LYS A 161 -2.14 -22.74 -10.43
C LYS A 161 -0.91 -22.25 -11.18
N LYS A 162 -0.75 -20.93 -11.20
CA LYS A 162 0.45 -20.25 -11.66
C LYS A 162 1.35 -19.95 -10.48
N TYR A 163 2.64 -20.15 -10.64
CA TYR A 163 3.71 -19.82 -9.70
C TYR A 163 4.67 -18.83 -10.36
N HIS A 164 4.98 -17.78 -9.61
CA HIS A 164 5.86 -16.71 -10.10
C HIS A 164 7.31 -17.08 -9.89
N ASP A 165 8.15 -16.78 -10.90
CA ASP A 165 9.60 -16.96 -10.83
C ASP A 165 10.22 -15.87 -9.96
N VAL A 166 11.01 -16.24 -8.96
CA VAL A 166 11.71 -15.32 -8.06
C VAL A 166 13.23 -15.44 -8.17
N ALA A 167 13.74 -16.30 -9.04
CA ALA A 167 15.16 -16.55 -9.17
C ALA A 167 15.86 -15.53 -10.09
N GLU A 168 17.10 -15.23 -9.79
CA GLU A 168 18.01 -14.52 -10.69
C GLU A 168 18.54 -15.45 -11.79
N ALA A 169 18.80 -16.72 -11.45
CA ALA A 169 19.35 -17.72 -12.36
C ALA A 169 18.29 -18.74 -12.81
N PRO A 170 18.29 -19.14 -14.11
CA PRO A 170 17.32 -20.10 -14.65
C PRO A 170 17.32 -21.48 -13.98
N ASP A 171 18.43 -21.89 -13.41
CA ASP A 171 18.63 -23.22 -12.84
C ASP A 171 18.41 -23.29 -11.32
N ASP A 172 17.95 -22.22 -10.69
CA ASP A 172 17.67 -22.21 -9.26
C ASP A 172 16.48 -23.12 -8.92
N PRO A 173 16.66 -24.13 -8.06
CA PRO A 173 15.58 -25.05 -7.68
C PRO A 173 14.48 -24.39 -6.86
N ALA A 174 14.75 -23.23 -6.25
CA ALA A 174 13.83 -22.48 -5.41
C ALA A 174 13.01 -21.41 -6.15
N ARG A 175 13.12 -21.34 -7.46
CA ARG A 175 12.66 -20.23 -8.28
C ARG A 175 11.14 -19.99 -8.31
N TYR A 176 10.33 -20.99 -7.98
CA TYR A 176 8.88 -20.86 -8.05
C TYR A 176 8.27 -20.77 -6.65
N PHE A 177 8.07 -19.55 -6.19
CA PHE A 177 7.53 -19.27 -4.86
C PHE A 177 6.14 -19.87 -4.67
N GLY A 178 5.97 -20.66 -3.59
CA GLY A 178 4.74 -21.36 -3.26
C GLY A 178 4.49 -22.64 -4.05
N ASP A 179 5.45 -23.14 -4.84
CA ASP A 179 5.32 -24.38 -5.59
C ASP A 179 5.36 -25.60 -4.66
N PRO A 180 4.28 -26.41 -4.55
CA PRO A 180 4.22 -27.56 -3.67
C PRO A 180 5.15 -28.70 -4.06
N ALA A 181 5.75 -28.67 -5.26
CA ALA A 181 6.75 -29.64 -5.67
C ALA A 181 8.11 -29.42 -4.98
N LEU A 182 8.34 -28.25 -4.39
CA LEU A 182 9.53 -27.92 -3.63
C LEU A 182 9.44 -28.46 -2.20
N SER A 183 10.57 -28.89 -1.63
CA SER A 183 10.64 -29.36 -0.24
C SER A 183 10.27 -28.27 0.79
N ASN A 184 10.51 -27.02 0.43
CA ASN A 184 10.07 -25.83 1.15
C ASN A 184 9.48 -24.82 0.17
N PRO A 185 8.17 -24.83 -0.07
CA PRO A 185 7.53 -23.99 -1.09
C PRO A 185 7.70 -22.48 -0.89
N PHE A 186 7.82 -22.04 0.36
CA PHE A 186 7.86 -20.61 0.73
C PHE A 186 9.25 -20.25 1.28
N HIS A 187 10.27 -20.43 0.44
CA HIS A 187 11.61 -19.99 0.71
C HIS A 187 12.16 -19.17 -0.46
N PHE A 188 13.27 -18.49 -0.21
CA PHE A 188 13.98 -17.69 -1.20
C PHE A 188 15.48 -17.90 -1.03
N VAL A 189 16.20 -18.03 -2.13
CA VAL A 189 17.66 -18.15 -2.14
C VAL A 189 18.25 -16.82 -2.58
N ASP A 190 18.96 -16.15 -1.68
CA ASP A 190 19.68 -14.91 -1.97
C ASP A 190 21.09 -15.21 -2.45
N ASP A 191 21.27 -15.24 -3.76
CA ASP A 191 22.53 -15.33 -4.47
C ASP A 191 22.92 -14.02 -5.20
N PHE A 192 22.15 -12.95 -4.96
CA PHE A 192 22.33 -11.67 -5.62
C PHE A 192 23.65 -10.99 -5.25
N LEU A 193 24.35 -10.46 -6.24
CA LEU A 193 25.50 -9.60 -6.06
C LEU A 193 25.07 -8.18 -5.64
N TYR A 194 25.90 -7.48 -4.91
CA TYR A 194 25.60 -6.09 -4.49
C TYR A 194 25.33 -5.14 -5.65
N SER A 195 26.05 -5.34 -6.77
CA SER A 195 25.91 -4.51 -7.97
C SER A 195 24.52 -4.56 -8.59
N ASN A 196 23.74 -5.61 -8.28
CA ASN A 196 22.40 -5.83 -8.84
C ASN A 196 21.29 -5.18 -7.99
N LEU A 197 21.64 -4.73 -6.78
CA LEU A 197 20.68 -4.18 -5.82
C LEU A 197 20.65 -2.65 -5.89
N LEU A 198 19.66 -2.09 -6.57
CA LEU A 198 19.58 -0.65 -6.86
C LEU A 198 18.46 0.07 -6.11
N THR A 199 17.40 -0.64 -5.71
CA THR A 199 16.20 -0.04 -5.12
C THR A 199 16.24 -0.11 -3.60
N ILE A 200 16.24 1.04 -2.94
CA ILE A 200 16.24 1.15 -1.47
C ILE A 200 14.81 1.09 -0.94
N LEU A 201 14.62 0.43 0.20
CA LEU A 201 13.36 0.44 0.96
C LEU A 201 13.09 1.86 1.49
N GLY A 202 12.10 2.51 0.92
CA GLY A 202 11.78 3.91 1.26
C GLY A 202 11.12 4.11 2.62
N SER A 203 10.56 3.05 3.22
CA SER A 203 9.83 3.11 4.50
C SER A 203 10.66 2.72 5.72
N ALA A 204 11.90 2.20 5.55
CA ALA A 204 12.71 1.68 6.66
C ALA A 204 13.00 2.69 7.78
N ASP A 205 13.15 3.97 7.42
CA ASP A 205 13.53 5.05 8.34
C ASP A 205 12.35 5.98 8.67
N ASN A 206 11.12 5.56 8.40
CA ASN A 206 9.93 6.38 8.59
C ASN A 206 8.93 5.71 9.52
N ASP A 207 8.32 6.51 10.40
CA ASP A 207 7.21 6.07 11.24
C ASP A 207 5.99 5.74 10.38
N ALA A 208 5.29 4.67 10.73
CA ALA A 208 4.00 4.31 10.13
C ALA A 208 2.91 5.32 10.53
N PRO A 209 1.80 5.41 9.78
CA PRO A 209 0.62 6.13 10.24
C PRO A 209 0.10 5.53 11.56
N PRO A 210 -0.44 6.34 12.47
CA PRO A 210 -1.08 5.83 13.69
C PRO A 210 -2.18 4.80 13.38
N GLU A 211 -2.25 3.70 14.14
CA GLU A 211 -3.19 2.60 13.89
C GLU A 211 -4.66 3.01 13.83
N ASN A 212 -5.04 4.00 14.64
CA ASN A 212 -6.42 4.49 14.73
C ASN A 212 -6.63 5.82 13.98
N MET A 213 -5.80 6.12 13.01
CA MET A 213 -5.91 7.36 12.24
C MET A 213 -7.20 7.42 11.43
N GLN A 214 -7.84 8.56 11.44
CA GLN A 214 -9.09 8.88 10.74
C GLN A 214 -8.94 10.16 9.91
N GLY A 215 -9.93 10.43 9.05
CA GLY A 215 -10.04 11.69 8.31
C GLY A 215 -8.89 11.94 7.33
N LEU A 216 -8.35 10.86 6.71
CA LEU A 216 -7.26 10.98 5.75
C LEU A 216 -7.65 11.90 4.59
N ALA A 217 -6.85 12.95 4.38
CA ALA A 217 -7.03 13.89 3.29
C ALA A 217 -5.68 14.32 2.70
N LEU A 218 -5.69 14.77 1.46
CA LEU A 218 -4.51 15.33 0.80
C LEU A 218 -4.53 16.86 0.94
N ALA A 219 -3.55 17.40 1.63
CA ALA A 219 -3.29 18.83 1.73
C ALA A 219 -2.38 19.32 0.59
N ALA A 220 -2.05 20.61 0.60
CA ALA A 220 -1.12 21.16 -0.37
C ALA A 220 0.26 20.48 -0.32
N ASN A 221 1.01 20.59 -1.42
CA ASN A 221 2.40 20.10 -1.54
C ASN A 221 2.57 18.59 -1.33
N GLY A 222 1.53 17.79 -1.60
CA GLY A 222 1.60 16.33 -1.48
C GLY A 222 1.69 15.82 -0.05
N ILE A 223 1.28 16.62 0.94
CA ILE A 223 1.24 16.25 2.36
C ILE A 223 -0.11 15.59 2.64
N TYR A 224 -0.08 14.35 3.15
CA TYR A 224 -1.29 13.74 3.69
C TYR A 224 -1.47 14.18 5.14
N VAL A 225 -2.72 14.41 5.51
CA VAL A 225 -3.13 14.77 6.87
C VAL A 225 -4.18 13.79 7.36
N GLY A 226 -4.10 13.44 8.63
CA GLY A 226 -5.10 12.64 9.33
C GLY A 226 -5.09 12.97 10.82
N PHE A 227 -5.97 12.39 11.59
CA PHE A 227 -6.03 12.62 13.02
C PHE A 227 -6.34 11.33 13.80
N PHE A 228 -5.97 11.32 15.07
CA PHE A 228 -6.47 10.37 16.06
C PHE A 228 -6.61 11.07 17.42
N GLY A 229 -7.74 10.85 18.11
CA GLY A 229 -8.05 11.59 19.34
C GLY A 229 -7.99 13.10 19.12
N ASN A 230 -7.11 13.79 19.83
CA ASN A 230 -6.87 15.23 19.71
C ASN A 230 -5.57 15.59 18.97
N GLN A 231 -4.97 14.63 18.25
CA GLN A 231 -3.74 14.86 17.50
C GLN A 231 -3.97 14.87 15.99
N ILE A 232 -3.42 15.87 15.34
CA ILE A 232 -3.35 15.99 13.89
C ILE A 232 -1.98 15.52 13.45
N CYS A 233 -1.92 14.61 12.48
CA CYS A 233 -0.71 14.02 11.97
C CYS A 233 -0.47 14.42 10.52
N PHE A 234 0.78 14.64 10.15
CA PHE A 234 1.19 14.98 8.80
C PHE A 234 2.21 13.98 8.27
N SER A 235 2.03 13.58 7.02
CA SER A 235 3.05 12.79 6.31
C SER A 235 4.19 13.67 5.82
N LEU A 236 5.30 13.04 5.46
CA LEU A 236 6.28 13.70 4.57
C LEU A 236 5.65 13.96 3.20
N PRO A 237 6.06 15.04 2.50
CA PRO A 237 5.57 15.35 1.15
C PRO A 237 5.75 14.17 0.19
N TYR A 238 4.69 13.80 -0.52
CA TYR A 238 4.67 12.71 -1.50
C TYR A 238 5.06 11.32 -0.98
N LYS A 239 5.06 11.13 0.38
CA LYS A 239 5.35 9.86 1.04
C LYS A 239 4.19 9.45 1.96
N PRO A 240 3.13 8.84 1.43
CA PRO A 240 1.94 8.47 2.21
C PRO A 240 2.21 7.41 3.29
N TYR A 241 3.36 6.77 3.26
CA TYR A 241 3.82 5.78 4.23
C TYR A 241 4.68 6.38 5.36
N ALA A 242 5.03 7.66 5.31
CA ALA A 242 5.99 8.29 6.23
C ALA A 242 5.30 9.35 7.10
N TRP A 243 5.04 9.01 8.39
CA TRP A 243 4.31 9.84 9.34
C TRP A 243 5.13 10.12 10.61
N PRO A 244 6.20 10.92 10.53
CA PRO A 244 7.08 11.18 11.66
C PRO A 244 6.29 11.74 12.86
N SER A 245 6.51 11.15 14.03
CA SER A 245 5.82 11.55 15.27
C SER A 245 6.07 12.99 15.69
N LYS A 246 7.18 13.57 15.24
CA LYS A 246 7.51 14.99 15.45
C LYS A 246 6.62 15.97 14.66
N TYR A 247 5.90 15.50 13.64
CA TYR A 247 5.00 16.31 12.81
C TYR A 247 3.54 16.11 13.26
N ARG A 248 3.30 16.34 14.53
CA ARG A 248 1.97 16.29 15.14
C ARG A 248 1.62 17.61 15.80
N LEU A 249 0.39 18.06 15.59
CA LEU A 249 -0.19 19.17 16.32
C LEU A 249 -1.28 18.63 17.24
N THR A 250 -1.48 19.29 18.37
CA THR A 250 -2.45 18.86 19.39
C THR A 250 -3.51 19.94 19.58
N THR A 251 -4.76 19.54 19.58
CA THR A 251 -5.91 20.37 19.93
C THR A 251 -6.30 20.20 21.39
N GLU A 252 -7.09 21.12 21.92
CA GLU A 252 -7.57 21.06 23.30
C GLU A 252 -8.62 19.95 23.50
N TYR A 253 -9.44 19.69 22.45
CA TYR A 253 -10.54 18.72 22.46
C TYR A 253 -10.33 17.66 21.37
N ASN A 254 -11.04 16.53 21.48
CA ASN A 254 -11.01 15.50 20.45
C ASN A 254 -11.48 16.02 19.10
N ILE A 255 -10.84 15.58 18.06
CA ILE A 255 -11.15 15.96 16.69
C ILE A 255 -12.30 15.09 16.19
N VAL A 256 -13.29 15.72 15.57
CA VAL A 256 -14.45 15.08 14.96
C VAL A 256 -14.19 14.85 13.47
N ALA A 257 -13.63 15.86 12.79
CA ALA A 257 -13.37 15.81 11.36
C ALA A 257 -12.25 16.77 10.93
N LEU A 258 -11.70 16.53 9.76
CA LEU A 258 -10.81 17.46 9.05
C LEU A 258 -11.49 17.96 7.78
N GLY A 259 -11.40 19.27 7.54
CA GLY A 259 -11.73 19.89 6.26
C GLY A 259 -10.45 20.42 5.61
N VAL A 260 -10.18 20.04 4.37
CA VAL A 260 -9.00 20.50 3.62
C VAL A 260 -9.44 21.35 2.45
N SER A 261 -8.88 22.53 2.33
CA SER A 261 -9.08 23.43 1.20
C SER A 261 -7.75 23.96 0.67
N SER A 262 -7.76 24.68 -0.44
CA SER A 262 -6.53 25.21 -1.02
C SER A 262 -5.83 26.18 -0.07
N GLY A 263 -4.69 25.77 0.49
CA GLY A 263 -3.83 26.58 1.33
C GLY A 263 -4.13 26.57 2.84
N PHE A 264 -5.14 25.84 3.32
CA PHE A 264 -5.41 25.67 4.74
C PHE A 264 -6.15 24.36 5.05
N ILE A 265 -6.04 23.95 6.31
CA ILE A 265 -6.77 22.80 6.86
C ILE A 265 -7.58 23.31 8.05
N VAL A 266 -8.78 22.77 8.27
CA VAL A 266 -9.57 23.03 9.48
C VAL A 266 -9.74 21.72 10.22
N ALA A 267 -9.34 21.70 11.48
CA ALA A 267 -9.66 20.62 12.41
C ALA A 267 -10.89 21.03 13.24
N PHE A 268 -11.95 20.28 13.05
CA PHE A 268 -13.18 20.45 13.82
C PHE A 268 -13.14 19.55 15.06
N THR A 269 -13.29 20.15 16.23
CA THR A 269 -13.37 19.41 17.48
C THR A 269 -14.78 19.44 18.06
N GLU A 270 -14.94 18.80 19.21
CA GLU A 270 -16.20 18.75 19.96
C GLU A 270 -16.68 20.15 20.44
N GLU A 271 -15.75 21.13 20.50
CA GLU A 271 -16.07 22.50 21.01
C GLU A 271 -15.71 23.60 20.01
N TYR A 272 -14.47 23.62 19.53
CA TYR A 272 -13.94 24.67 18.65
C TYR A 272 -13.41 24.10 17.33
N ALA A 273 -13.35 24.96 16.33
CA ALA A 273 -12.58 24.66 15.14
C ALA A 273 -11.17 25.27 15.24
N TYR A 274 -10.21 24.64 14.58
CA TYR A 274 -8.83 25.11 14.51
C TYR A 274 -8.41 25.22 13.06
N GLN A 275 -7.84 26.38 12.69
CA GLN A 275 -7.21 26.57 11.40
C GLN A 275 -5.76 26.09 11.47
N ILE A 276 -5.34 25.32 10.49
CA ILE A 276 -3.95 24.89 10.31
C ILE A 276 -3.45 25.45 9.00
N THR A 277 -2.28 26.07 9.04
CA THR A 277 -1.60 26.67 7.90
C THR A 277 -0.14 26.28 7.90
N GLY A 278 0.44 26.14 6.74
CA GLY A 278 1.84 25.77 6.55
C GLY A 278 2.07 25.20 5.16
N SER A 279 3.30 25.14 4.75
CA SER A 279 3.70 24.61 3.43
C SER A 279 4.53 23.34 3.50
N THR A 280 5.08 23.05 4.68
CA THR A 280 5.84 21.81 4.96
C THR A 280 5.41 21.27 6.32
N PRO A 281 5.56 19.97 6.59
CA PRO A 281 5.18 19.37 7.88
C PRO A 281 5.86 20.03 9.08
N GLU A 282 7.06 20.58 8.89
CA GLU A 282 7.86 21.24 9.93
C GLU A 282 7.33 22.61 10.31
N ASN A 283 6.65 23.29 9.40
CA ASN A 283 6.17 24.67 9.61
C ASN A 283 4.64 24.77 9.70
N MET A 284 3.96 23.65 9.91
CA MET A 284 2.54 23.66 10.19
C MET A 284 2.27 24.35 11.54
N ASP A 285 1.41 25.34 11.51
CA ASP A 285 0.96 26.09 12.69
C ASP A 285 -0.55 25.95 12.87
N ILE A 286 -1.02 26.03 14.11
CA ILE A 286 -2.40 25.83 14.49
C ILE A 286 -2.92 27.02 15.27
N ALA A 287 -4.06 27.57 14.85
CA ALA A 287 -4.75 28.67 15.51
C ALA A 287 -6.21 28.31 15.79
N ARG A 288 -6.66 28.55 17.02
CA ARG A 288 -8.05 28.35 17.39
C ARG A 288 -8.94 29.40 16.72
N ILE A 289 -10.08 28.98 16.21
CA ILE A 289 -11.13 29.86 15.72
C ILE A 289 -12.08 30.13 16.88
N ASP A 290 -12.11 31.39 17.37
CA ASP A 290 -12.85 31.78 18.58
C ASP A 290 -14.37 31.91 18.35
N THR A 291 -14.97 30.93 17.72
CA THR A 291 -16.42 30.84 17.52
C THR A 291 -16.89 29.46 17.98
N PRO A 292 -17.82 29.41 18.95
CA PRO A 292 -18.26 28.14 19.54
C PRO A 292 -19.32 27.44 18.66
N TYR A 293 -18.93 27.04 17.48
CA TYR A 293 -19.77 26.24 16.58
C TYR A 293 -19.09 24.91 16.31
N PRO A 294 -19.27 23.89 17.19
CA PRO A 294 -18.69 22.58 17.00
C PRO A 294 -19.26 21.89 15.75
N CYS A 295 -18.47 21.04 15.16
CA CYS A 295 -18.92 20.15 14.09
C CYS A 295 -19.68 18.97 14.69
N LEU A 296 -20.95 18.80 14.31
CA LEU A 296 -21.82 17.74 14.85
C LEU A 296 -21.84 16.46 14.01
N SER A 297 -21.49 16.57 12.73
CA SER A 297 -21.41 15.42 11.81
C SER A 297 -20.13 15.49 11.00
N LYS A 298 -19.28 14.48 11.11
CA LYS A 298 -18.07 14.35 10.26
C LYS A 298 -18.42 14.28 8.78
N ASP A 299 -19.55 13.67 8.45
CA ASP A 299 -19.99 13.44 7.08
C ASP A 299 -20.60 14.71 6.45
N SER A 300 -20.84 15.76 7.25
CA SER A 300 -21.26 17.07 6.78
C SER A 300 -20.13 17.97 6.29
N VAL A 301 -18.87 17.58 6.54
CA VAL A 301 -17.71 18.40 6.20
C VAL A 301 -17.42 18.35 4.71
N VAL A 302 -17.53 19.50 4.04
CA VAL A 302 -17.41 19.60 2.58
C VAL A 302 -16.44 20.71 2.20
N ASN A 303 -15.50 20.40 1.33
CA ASN A 303 -14.62 21.38 0.72
C ASN A 303 -15.35 22.10 -0.42
N MET A 304 -15.51 23.42 -0.29
CA MET A 304 -16.18 24.29 -1.26
C MET A 304 -15.17 25.00 -2.20
N GLY A 305 -13.89 24.64 -2.13
CA GLY A 305 -12.82 25.32 -2.86
C GLY A 305 -12.33 26.60 -2.17
N PHE A 306 -13.23 27.52 -1.86
CA PHE A 306 -12.92 28.78 -1.15
C PHE A 306 -13.02 28.68 0.37
N GLY A 307 -13.63 27.61 0.89
CA GLY A 307 -13.90 27.41 2.30
C GLY A 307 -14.33 25.98 2.59
N VAL A 308 -14.58 25.69 3.87
CA VAL A 308 -15.06 24.40 4.34
C VAL A 308 -16.43 24.60 5.00
N MET A 309 -17.43 23.86 4.50
CA MET A 309 -18.79 23.85 5.05
C MET A 309 -18.94 22.65 6.00
N TYR A 310 -19.75 22.83 7.06
CA TYR A 310 -20.05 21.78 8.03
C TYR A 310 -21.34 22.08 8.81
N SER A 311 -21.92 21.07 9.45
CA SER A 311 -23.13 21.22 10.26
C SER A 311 -22.80 21.57 11.71
N THR A 312 -23.59 22.48 12.26
CA THR A 312 -23.54 22.90 13.66
C THR A 312 -24.93 22.85 14.29
N TYR A 313 -25.02 23.01 15.59
CA TYR A 313 -26.32 23.15 16.27
C TYR A 313 -27.07 24.45 15.90
N ALA A 314 -26.36 25.43 15.35
CA ALA A 314 -26.94 26.75 14.98
C ALA A 314 -27.29 26.82 13.47
N GLY A 315 -26.99 25.80 12.69
CA GLY A 315 -27.18 25.80 11.26
C GLY A 315 -25.97 25.26 10.50
N MET A 316 -26.01 25.40 9.19
CA MET A 316 -24.83 25.12 8.35
C MET A 316 -23.87 26.31 8.42
N ALA A 317 -22.62 26.02 8.70
CA ALA A 317 -21.54 27.00 8.78
C ALA A 317 -20.54 26.79 7.62
N VAL A 318 -19.97 27.88 7.14
CA VAL A 318 -18.84 27.90 6.24
C VAL A 318 -17.71 28.67 6.89
N TYR A 319 -16.54 28.07 6.90
CA TYR A 319 -15.32 28.75 7.32
C TYR A 319 -14.42 29.01 6.12
N SER A 320 -13.90 30.23 6.03
CA SER A 320 -12.81 30.60 5.14
C SER A 320 -11.86 31.57 5.83
N PRO A 321 -10.55 31.58 5.57
CA PRO A 321 -9.62 32.53 6.18
C PRO A 321 -9.94 33.98 5.89
N ALA A 322 -10.53 34.28 4.74
CA ALA A 322 -10.84 35.64 4.31
C ALA A 322 -12.12 36.23 5.00
N ALA A 323 -13.13 35.37 5.20
CA ALA A 323 -14.44 35.82 5.74
C ALA A 323 -14.70 35.37 7.17
N GLY A 324 -13.79 34.53 7.73
CA GLY A 324 -14.04 33.89 9.02
C GLY A 324 -15.16 32.86 8.94
N LEU A 325 -15.81 32.60 10.06
CA LEU A 325 -16.90 31.64 10.14
C LEU A 325 -18.25 32.36 9.93
N THR A 326 -19.05 31.82 9.02
CA THR A 326 -20.36 32.37 8.66
C THR A 326 -21.43 31.30 8.68
N LEU A 327 -22.55 31.52 9.40
CA LEU A 327 -23.73 30.67 9.34
C LEU A 327 -24.55 31.01 8.09
N ILE A 328 -24.62 30.11 7.14
CA ILE A 328 -25.29 30.34 5.84
C ILE A 328 -26.81 30.14 5.91
N THR A 329 -27.28 29.34 6.84
CA THR A 329 -28.73 29.05 7.02
C THR A 329 -29.47 30.01 7.91
N LYS A 330 -28.81 30.94 8.58
CA LYS A 330 -29.43 31.82 9.61
C LYS A 330 -30.55 32.72 9.09
N PHE A 331 -30.63 32.96 7.79
CA PHE A 331 -31.69 33.74 7.16
C PHE A 331 -32.87 32.89 6.67
N VAL A 332 -32.70 31.55 6.69
CA VAL A 332 -33.73 30.58 6.27
C VAL A 332 -34.35 29.90 7.48
N HIS A 333 -33.52 29.55 8.45
CA HIS A 333 -33.90 28.91 9.69
C HIS A 333 -33.24 29.65 10.86
N ASP A 334 -34.04 30.00 11.88
CA ASP A 334 -33.50 30.34 13.18
C ASP A 334 -33.06 29.09 13.94
N TRP A 335 -32.42 29.27 15.07
CA TRP A 335 -31.84 28.17 15.86
C TRP A 335 -32.91 27.17 16.33
N ASP A 336 -34.07 27.63 16.77
CA ASP A 336 -35.16 26.78 17.25
C ASP A 336 -35.76 25.96 16.12
N THR A 337 -36.03 26.59 14.98
CA THR A 337 -36.55 25.94 13.78
C THR A 337 -35.54 24.93 13.23
N TRP A 338 -34.26 25.25 13.20
CA TRP A 338 -33.20 24.34 12.75
C TRP A 338 -33.18 23.07 13.58
N ASN A 339 -33.11 23.17 14.91
CA ASN A 339 -33.06 22.01 15.80
C ASN A 339 -34.38 21.24 15.89
N ALA A 340 -35.51 21.88 15.61
CA ALA A 340 -36.80 21.20 15.57
C ALA A 340 -37.07 20.41 14.27
N THR A 341 -36.49 20.86 13.16
CA THR A 341 -36.76 20.29 11.82
C THR A 341 -35.61 19.46 11.24
N VAL A 342 -34.38 19.68 11.71
CA VAL A 342 -33.17 19.04 11.22
C VAL A 342 -32.44 18.40 12.40
N ASP A 343 -32.02 17.13 12.24
CA ASP A 343 -31.04 16.55 13.14
C ASP A 343 -29.62 16.82 12.59
N PRO A 344 -28.87 17.81 13.15
CA PRO A 344 -27.59 18.23 12.61
C PRO A 344 -26.52 17.12 12.64
N LYS A 345 -26.72 16.08 13.46
CA LYS A 345 -25.78 14.94 13.58
C LYS A 345 -25.89 13.95 12.43
N THR A 346 -26.99 13.96 11.69
CA THR A 346 -27.25 13.04 10.59
C THR A 346 -26.98 13.65 9.22
N ILE A 347 -26.57 14.92 9.17
CA ILE A 347 -26.31 15.59 7.89
C ILE A 347 -25.10 14.98 7.19
N VAL A 348 -25.30 14.65 5.93
CA VAL A 348 -24.24 14.25 4.99
C VAL A 348 -24.16 15.32 3.90
N GLY A 349 -22.96 15.81 3.64
CA GLY A 349 -22.71 16.84 2.63
C GLY A 349 -21.91 16.30 1.46
N SER A 350 -22.21 16.82 0.27
CA SER A 350 -21.34 16.64 -0.91
C SER A 350 -21.33 17.91 -1.74
N TYR A 351 -20.23 18.15 -2.43
CA TYR A 351 -20.10 19.26 -3.37
C TYR A 351 -20.09 18.73 -4.79
N TYR A 352 -20.94 19.28 -5.61
CA TYR A 352 -20.99 19.00 -7.04
C TYR A 352 -20.61 20.29 -7.78
N ASN A 353 -19.61 20.19 -8.67
CA ASN A 353 -19.12 21.30 -9.48
C ASN A 353 -19.63 21.17 -10.92
#